data_c05691b0512def5147966c5ed039cee8
#
_entry.id   c05691b0512def5147966c5ed039cee8
#
_cell.length_a   1.000
_cell.length_b   1.000
_cell.length_c   1.000
_cell.angle_alpha   90.00
_cell.angle_beta   90.00
_cell.angle_gamma   90.00
#
_symmetry.space_group_name_H-M   'P 1'
#
loop_
_entity.id
_entity.type
_entity.pdbx_description
1 polymer ?
#
loop_
_entity_poly.entity_id
_entity_poly.type
_entity_poly.pdbx_seq_one_letter_code
_entity_poly.pdbx_strand_id
1 'polypeptide(L)'
;MTDKARAIFTWLHHNIEYDVHAFFNHCIQPSTPASTLASGLAVCEGYAKLYATLATHAGLEALVISGHGKGYGYTEPAPGAAVPPRRPDGHAWNVVRIDHGQWKLLDACWGAGSVQGAGQPYQKGFNPAMFTDTNDEFGLRHFPANPGQFYRDDGRPEISWEEYILGNPNSPLCAEQPHTFSDADKHSIGKRSFLPAAKRIAVSQPGPIRFQFGLVCEHWTLEHHTRAKPGLFLLMIHGVDGRQDDRLPLTHFPGSGPAGGGALWYVDVPSARMLGAPGQKVQLAVLTTIGDIQDARGVTAEEYRRQVGRVGMSWAYIAEWELV
;
A
#
# COMPACT_ATOMS: atom_id res chain seq x y z
N MET A 1 13.44 -16.18 -2.49
CA MET A 1 13.87 -15.16 -3.50
C MET A 1 13.36 -13.78 -3.15
N THR A 2 12.13 -13.67 -2.68
CA THR A 2 11.51 -12.39 -2.27
C THR A 2 12.34 -11.61 -1.26
N ASP A 3 12.87 -12.25 -0.21
CA ASP A 3 13.68 -11.57 0.80
C ASP A 3 14.98 -11.00 0.23
N LYS A 4 15.62 -11.70 -0.70
CA LYS A 4 16.81 -11.19 -1.40
C LYS A 4 16.47 -9.94 -2.22
N ALA A 5 15.36 -10.00 -2.98
CA ALA A 5 14.88 -8.87 -3.79
C ALA A 5 14.58 -7.65 -2.91
N ARG A 6 13.90 -7.87 -1.78
CA ARG A 6 13.59 -6.83 -0.80
C ARG A 6 14.84 -6.27 -0.12
N ALA A 7 15.81 -7.12 0.22
CA ALA A 7 17.06 -6.69 0.81
C ALA A 7 17.84 -5.73 -0.11
N ILE A 8 17.89 -6.03 -1.41
CA ILE A 8 18.53 -5.16 -2.42
C ILE A 8 17.77 -3.84 -2.54
N PHE A 9 16.43 -3.89 -2.60
CA PHE A 9 15.57 -2.70 -2.63
C PHE A 9 15.82 -1.79 -1.42
N THR A 10 15.85 -2.36 -0.22
CA THR A 10 16.10 -1.64 1.02
C THR A 10 17.53 -1.10 1.07
N TRP A 11 18.51 -1.87 0.59
CA TRP A 11 19.91 -1.45 0.54
C TRP A 11 20.09 -0.20 -0.32
N LEU A 12 19.41 -0.14 -1.49
CA LEU A 12 19.46 1.04 -2.36
C LEU A 12 18.92 2.30 -1.66
N HIS A 13 17.84 2.19 -0.88
CA HIS A 13 17.37 3.30 -0.06
C HIS A 13 18.44 3.85 0.89
N HIS A 14 19.22 2.97 1.51
CA HIS A 14 20.24 3.41 2.49
C HIS A 14 21.50 3.96 1.85
N ASN A 15 21.88 3.52 0.65
CA ASN A 15 23.20 3.75 0.08
C ASN A 15 23.22 4.65 -1.17
N ILE A 16 22.07 4.86 -1.82
CA ILE A 16 21.99 5.68 -3.03
C ILE A 16 21.03 6.85 -2.79
N GLU A 17 21.40 8.02 -3.30
CA GLU A 17 20.56 9.21 -3.28
C GLU A 17 20.26 9.68 -4.71
N TYR A 18 19.13 10.36 -4.86
CA TYR A 18 18.76 10.89 -6.18
C TYR A 18 19.64 12.07 -6.54
N ASP A 19 20.24 12.06 -7.73
CA ASP A 19 21.03 13.17 -8.24
C ASP A 19 20.14 14.31 -8.70
N VAL A 20 19.65 15.09 -7.74
CA VAL A 20 18.80 16.27 -7.99
C VAL A 20 19.51 17.35 -8.81
N HIS A 21 20.83 17.47 -8.65
CA HIS A 21 21.62 18.41 -9.41
C HIS A 21 21.64 18.05 -10.91
N ALA A 22 21.99 16.81 -11.23
CA ALA A 22 22.02 16.36 -12.62
C ALA A 22 20.64 16.40 -13.26
N PHE A 23 19.59 16.08 -12.51
CA PHE A 23 18.22 16.08 -13.00
C PHE A 23 17.73 17.48 -13.36
N PHE A 24 17.81 18.45 -12.45
CA PHE A 24 17.27 19.79 -12.67
C PHE A 24 18.14 20.66 -13.60
N ASN A 25 19.42 20.39 -13.68
CA ASN A 25 20.33 21.13 -14.58
C ASN A 25 20.49 20.44 -15.96
N HIS A 26 19.71 19.40 -16.26
CA HIS A 26 19.75 18.68 -17.53
C HIS A 26 21.14 18.19 -17.92
N CYS A 27 21.97 17.82 -16.93
CA CYS A 27 23.35 17.37 -17.13
C CYS A 27 23.55 15.89 -16.74
N ILE A 28 22.47 15.09 -16.86
CA ILE A 28 22.49 13.65 -16.56
C ILE A 28 23.53 12.97 -17.49
N GLN A 29 24.50 12.31 -16.85
CA GLN A 29 25.48 11.49 -17.57
C GLN A 29 25.02 10.02 -17.60
N PRO A 30 25.36 9.27 -18.66
CA PRO A 30 25.13 7.85 -18.70
C PRO A 30 25.73 7.16 -17.46
N SER A 31 24.87 6.53 -16.63
CA SER A 31 25.34 5.84 -15.44
C SER A 31 25.51 4.35 -15.68
N THR A 32 26.57 3.79 -15.09
CA THR A 32 26.78 2.34 -14.99
C THR A 32 26.56 1.91 -13.53
N PRO A 33 26.27 0.64 -13.26
CA PRO A 33 26.20 0.15 -11.87
C PRO A 33 27.45 0.49 -11.03
N ALA A 34 28.62 0.39 -11.65
CA ALA A 34 29.89 0.73 -10.98
C ALA A 34 30.01 2.23 -10.64
N SER A 35 29.63 3.12 -11.57
CA SER A 35 29.67 4.57 -11.29
C SER A 35 28.64 4.97 -10.24
N THR A 36 27.45 4.36 -10.25
CA THR A 36 26.41 4.59 -9.23
C THR A 36 26.89 4.15 -7.86
N LEU A 37 27.52 2.96 -7.75
CA LEU A 37 28.11 2.49 -6.48
C LEU A 37 29.21 3.43 -5.98
N ALA A 38 30.07 3.93 -6.88
CA ALA A 38 31.19 4.78 -6.49
C ALA A 38 30.77 6.17 -6.04
N SER A 39 29.75 6.75 -6.68
CA SER A 39 29.25 8.10 -6.35
C SER A 39 28.20 8.11 -5.24
N GLY A 40 27.45 7.03 -5.07
CA GLY A 40 26.24 7.01 -4.25
C GLY A 40 25.08 7.83 -4.83
N LEU A 41 25.20 8.31 -6.08
CA LEU A 41 24.21 9.18 -6.74
C LEU A 41 23.71 8.55 -8.03
N ALA A 42 22.40 8.69 -8.29
CA ALA A 42 21.77 8.24 -9.52
C ALA A 42 20.45 8.96 -9.81
N VAL A 43 20.06 9.01 -11.08
CA VAL A 43 18.65 9.20 -11.46
C VAL A 43 17.97 7.82 -11.59
N CYS A 44 16.69 7.78 -11.93
CA CYS A 44 15.89 6.54 -11.99
C CYS A 44 16.57 5.40 -12.76
N GLU A 45 17.17 5.68 -13.91
CA GLU A 45 17.86 4.69 -14.74
C GLU A 45 19.06 4.06 -14.00
N GLY A 46 19.84 4.86 -13.25
CA GLY A 46 20.96 4.36 -12.46
C GLY A 46 20.51 3.45 -11.31
N TYR A 47 19.43 3.82 -10.61
CA TYR A 47 18.79 2.94 -9.62
C TYR A 47 18.36 1.62 -10.23
N ALA A 48 17.66 1.66 -11.38
CA ALA A 48 17.14 0.46 -12.04
C ALA A 48 18.27 -0.46 -12.54
N LYS A 49 19.32 0.10 -13.15
CA LYS A 49 20.48 -0.67 -13.61
C LYS A 49 21.24 -1.30 -12.44
N LEU A 50 21.46 -0.55 -11.37
CA LEU A 50 22.15 -1.06 -10.18
C LEU A 50 21.33 -2.17 -9.50
N TYR A 51 20.01 -1.98 -9.33
CA TYR A 51 19.15 -3.01 -8.80
C TYR A 51 19.24 -4.31 -9.60
N ALA A 52 19.06 -4.23 -10.94
CA ALA A 52 19.12 -5.41 -11.81
C ALA A 52 20.47 -6.13 -11.71
N THR A 53 21.57 -5.38 -11.65
CA THR A 53 22.90 -5.95 -11.51
C THR A 53 23.09 -6.68 -10.18
N LEU A 54 22.71 -6.05 -9.06
CA LEU A 54 22.80 -6.65 -7.73
C LEU A 54 21.89 -7.89 -7.62
N ALA A 55 20.69 -7.83 -8.17
CA ALA A 55 19.75 -8.94 -8.21
C ALA A 55 20.32 -10.12 -8.99
N THR A 56 20.91 -9.89 -10.17
CA THR A 56 21.56 -10.92 -10.98
C THR A 56 22.74 -11.57 -10.22
N HIS A 57 23.59 -10.79 -9.56
CA HIS A 57 24.66 -11.32 -8.73
C HIS A 57 24.16 -12.12 -7.51
N ALA A 58 22.99 -11.78 -7.00
CA ALA A 58 22.33 -12.53 -5.92
C ALA A 58 21.63 -13.81 -6.41
N GLY A 59 21.70 -14.11 -7.74
CA GLY A 59 21.05 -15.27 -8.36
C GLY A 59 19.56 -15.08 -8.64
N LEU A 60 19.09 -13.84 -8.77
CA LEU A 60 17.73 -13.50 -9.17
C LEU A 60 17.69 -13.14 -10.66
N GLU A 61 16.57 -13.41 -11.30
CA GLU A 61 16.28 -12.91 -12.65
C GLU A 61 15.59 -11.55 -12.53
N ALA A 62 16.23 -10.49 -13.04
CA ALA A 62 15.70 -9.13 -12.97
C ALA A 62 15.96 -8.36 -14.27
N LEU A 63 15.00 -7.53 -14.66
CA LEU A 63 15.06 -6.71 -15.85
C LEU A 63 14.84 -5.23 -15.50
N VAL A 64 15.42 -4.35 -16.31
CA VAL A 64 15.10 -2.92 -16.32
C VAL A 64 13.93 -2.69 -17.26
N ILE A 65 12.95 -1.93 -16.80
CA ILE A 65 11.80 -1.49 -17.58
C ILE A 65 11.89 0.02 -17.73
N SER A 66 11.66 0.52 -18.93
CA SER A 66 11.53 1.95 -19.23
C SER A 66 10.09 2.28 -19.55
N GLY A 67 9.64 3.48 -19.18
CA GLY A 67 8.28 3.91 -19.46
C GLY A 67 7.94 5.27 -18.83
N HIS A 68 6.65 5.55 -18.71
CA HIS A 68 6.15 6.75 -18.06
C HIS A 68 5.82 6.48 -16.59
N GLY A 69 6.21 7.41 -15.72
CA GLY A 69 5.86 7.40 -14.29
C GLY A 69 5.07 8.65 -13.89
N LYS A 70 4.02 8.49 -13.10
CA LYS A 70 3.27 9.61 -12.47
C LYS A 70 4.04 10.15 -11.26
N GLY A 71 5.27 10.62 -11.50
CA GLY A 71 6.18 11.15 -10.48
C GLY A 71 6.24 12.68 -10.45
N TYR A 72 7.42 13.20 -10.10
CA TYR A 72 7.62 14.64 -10.03
C TYR A 72 7.25 15.35 -11.33
N GLY A 73 6.43 16.41 -11.23
CA GLY A 73 5.93 17.16 -12.37
C GLY A 73 4.70 16.58 -13.06
N TYR A 74 4.22 15.40 -12.67
CA TYR A 74 2.96 14.89 -13.17
C TYR A 74 1.78 15.64 -12.54
N THR A 75 0.83 16.04 -13.38
CA THR A 75 -0.45 16.62 -12.97
C THR A 75 -1.57 15.83 -13.61
N GLU A 76 -2.52 15.41 -12.81
CA GLU A 76 -3.71 14.73 -13.34
C GLU A 76 -4.53 15.66 -14.22
N PRO A 77 -5.03 15.20 -15.39
CA PRO A 77 -5.95 15.99 -16.20
C PRO A 77 -7.20 16.37 -15.39
N ALA A 78 -7.70 17.58 -15.60
CA ALA A 78 -8.98 17.98 -15.02
C ALA A 78 -10.13 17.06 -15.54
N PRO A 79 -11.20 16.85 -14.76
CA PRO A 79 -12.35 16.09 -15.21
C PRO A 79 -12.88 16.60 -16.57
N GLY A 80 -12.99 15.71 -17.56
CA GLY A 80 -13.42 16.03 -18.92
C GLY A 80 -12.34 16.63 -19.83
N ALA A 81 -11.11 16.81 -19.36
CA ALA A 81 -10.00 17.23 -20.21
C ALA A 81 -9.58 16.11 -21.17
N ALA A 82 -9.03 16.51 -22.34
CA ALA A 82 -8.47 15.57 -23.30
C ALA A 82 -7.26 14.82 -22.70
N VAL A 83 -7.17 13.54 -22.99
CA VAL A 83 -6.01 12.73 -22.60
C VAL A 83 -4.76 13.24 -23.31
N PRO A 84 -3.66 13.52 -22.60
CA PRO A 84 -2.43 13.96 -23.23
C PRO A 84 -1.87 12.90 -24.17
N PRO A 85 -1.10 13.29 -25.19
CA PRO A 85 -0.46 12.33 -26.10
C PRO A 85 0.38 11.31 -25.35
N ARG A 86 0.35 10.06 -25.83
CA ARG A 86 1.15 8.97 -25.25
C ARG A 86 2.65 9.32 -25.31
N ARG A 87 3.27 9.34 -24.14
CA ARG A 87 4.71 9.53 -23.97
C ARG A 87 5.24 8.49 -22.98
N PRO A 88 5.48 7.26 -23.42
CA PRO A 88 5.92 6.18 -22.56
C PRO A 88 7.44 6.24 -22.31
N ASP A 89 7.90 7.35 -21.78
CA ASP A 89 9.31 7.65 -21.49
C ASP A 89 9.45 8.45 -20.20
N GLY A 90 10.66 8.74 -19.82
CA GLY A 90 11.00 9.63 -18.72
C GLY A 90 11.17 8.95 -17.37
N HIS A 91 10.93 7.64 -17.26
CA HIS A 91 11.16 6.89 -16.02
C HIS A 91 11.69 5.47 -16.29
N ALA A 92 12.35 4.90 -15.27
CA ALA A 92 12.84 3.53 -15.30
C ALA A 92 12.70 2.87 -13.92
N TRP A 93 12.32 1.59 -13.95
CA TRP A 93 12.12 0.74 -12.78
C TRP A 93 12.52 -0.71 -13.08
N ASN A 94 12.14 -1.65 -12.23
CA ASN A 94 12.50 -3.05 -12.41
C ASN A 94 11.30 -3.99 -12.34
N VAL A 95 11.50 -5.17 -12.94
CA VAL A 95 10.77 -6.38 -12.61
C VAL A 95 11.78 -7.43 -12.16
N VAL A 96 11.43 -8.21 -11.15
CA VAL A 96 12.26 -9.29 -10.59
C VAL A 96 11.44 -10.56 -10.43
N ARG A 97 12.05 -11.71 -10.70
CA ARG A 97 11.41 -13.00 -10.49
C ARG A 97 11.59 -13.42 -9.03
N ILE A 98 10.48 -13.56 -8.33
CA ILE A 98 10.43 -13.91 -6.91
C ILE A 98 10.00 -15.37 -6.70
N ASP A 99 9.68 -15.72 -5.46
CA ASP A 99 9.23 -17.06 -5.10
C ASP A 99 8.04 -17.50 -5.95
N HIS A 100 7.92 -18.80 -6.18
CA HIS A 100 6.94 -19.42 -7.08
C HIS A 100 7.02 -18.99 -8.56
N GLY A 101 8.10 -18.34 -8.96
CA GLY A 101 8.32 -17.92 -10.35
C GLY A 101 7.51 -16.69 -10.77
N GLN A 102 6.90 -15.98 -9.83
CA GLN A 102 6.13 -14.77 -10.11
C GLN A 102 7.05 -13.60 -10.47
N TRP A 103 6.60 -12.77 -11.41
CA TRP A 103 7.24 -11.52 -11.73
C TRP A 103 6.68 -10.39 -10.85
N LYS A 104 7.56 -9.70 -10.15
CA LYS A 104 7.25 -8.61 -9.24
C LYS A 104 7.80 -7.29 -9.74
N LEU A 105 6.94 -6.33 -10.01
CA LEU A 105 7.32 -4.95 -10.31
C LEU A 105 7.78 -4.23 -9.04
N LEU A 106 8.82 -3.42 -9.17
CA LEU A 106 9.32 -2.59 -8.09
C LEU A 106 10.02 -1.33 -8.62
N ASP A 107 10.05 -0.27 -7.83
CA ASP A 107 10.78 0.96 -8.13
C ASP A 107 11.69 1.37 -6.97
N ALA A 108 12.96 1.02 -7.07
CA ALA A 108 13.93 1.34 -6.03
C ALA A 108 14.25 2.85 -5.93
N CYS A 109 14.01 3.62 -7.00
CA CYS A 109 14.19 5.08 -7.01
C CYS A 109 13.11 5.77 -6.16
N TRP A 110 11.82 5.52 -6.46
CA TRP A 110 10.72 6.08 -5.66
C TRP A 110 10.57 5.41 -4.29
N GLY A 111 11.13 4.23 -4.15
CA GLY A 111 11.28 3.53 -2.86
C GLY A 111 12.30 4.16 -1.92
N ALA A 112 13.26 4.91 -2.45
CA ALA A 112 14.35 5.50 -1.68
C ALA A 112 14.04 6.91 -1.12
N GLY A 113 13.14 7.66 -1.77
CA GLY A 113 12.80 9.01 -1.35
C GLY A 113 12.11 9.82 -2.45
N SER A 114 12.12 11.14 -2.32
CA SER A 114 11.41 12.04 -3.22
C SER A 114 12.20 13.31 -3.53
N VAL A 115 11.94 13.86 -4.72
CA VAL A 115 12.42 15.17 -5.18
C VAL A 115 11.42 16.22 -4.76
N GLN A 116 11.89 17.35 -4.20
CA GLN A 116 11.03 18.42 -3.70
C GLN A 116 10.91 19.59 -4.68
N GLY A 117 11.89 19.76 -5.56
CA GLY A 117 11.92 20.84 -6.53
C GLY A 117 13.34 21.27 -6.90
N ALA A 118 13.45 22.14 -7.90
CA ALA A 118 14.73 22.74 -8.28
C ALA A 118 15.34 23.51 -7.11
N GLY A 119 16.61 23.25 -6.82
CA GLY A 119 17.32 23.89 -5.71
C GLY A 119 16.98 23.36 -4.32
N GLN A 120 16.07 22.40 -4.22
CA GLN A 120 15.77 21.72 -2.96
C GLN A 120 16.60 20.43 -2.82
N PRO A 121 17.03 20.08 -1.59
CA PRO A 121 17.75 18.83 -1.38
C PRO A 121 16.84 17.61 -1.62
N TYR A 122 17.46 16.49 -1.97
CA TYR A 122 16.77 15.22 -2.00
C TYR A 122 16.23 14.85 -0.60
N GLN A 123 14.97 14.49 -0.53
CA GLN A 123 14.38 14.03 0.71
C GLN A 123 14.36 12.51 0.75
N LYS A 124 15.30 11.96 1.51
CA LYS A 124 15.38 10.52 1.76
C LYS A 124 14.16 10.07 2.57
N GLY A 125 13.49 9.02 2.13
CA GLY A 125 12.30 8.49 2.79
C GLY A 125 11.96 7.11 2.26
N PHE A 126 11.96 6.10 3.14
CA PHE A 126 11.65 4.72 2.72
C PHE A 126 10.17 4.57 2.39
N ASN A 127 9.90 4.21 1.14
CA ASN A 127 8.55 3.93 0.66
C ASN A 127 8.42 2.44 0.29
N PRO A 128 8.00 1.59 1.23
CA PRO A 128 7.88 0.16 1.00
C PRO A 128 6.82 -0.21 -0.04
N ALA A 129 5.82 0.65 -0.30
CA ALA A 129 4.78 0.41 -1.29
C ALA A 129 5.37 0.19 -2.70
N MET A 130 6.51 0.81 -3.00
CA MET A 130 7.22 0.61 -4.26
C MET A 130 7.80 -0.80 -4.45
N PHE A 131 7.72 -1.64 -3.45
CA PHE A 131 8.02 -3.07 -3.51
C PHE A 131 6.81 -3.94 -3.15
N THR A 132 5.94 -3.50 -2.26
CA THR A 132 4.85 -4.33 -1.72
C THR A 132 3.54 -4.22 -2.49
N ASP A 133 3.30 -3.15 -3.25
CA ASP A 133 2.11 -3.01 -4.10
C ASP A 133 2.01 -4.20 -5.07
N THR A 134 0.80 -4.68 -5.34
CA THR A 134 0.57 -5.64 -6.44
C THR A 134 1.01 -5.04 -7.77
N ASN A 135 1.24 -5.87 -8.79
CA ASN A 135 1.62 -5.34 -10.09
C ASN A 135 0.54 -4.44 -10.70
N ASP A 136 -0.73 -4.72 -10.42
CA ASP A 136 -1.84 -3.88 -10.85
C ASP A 136 -1.85 -2.51 -10.17
N GLU A 137 -1.61 -2.48 -8.86
CA GLU A 137 -1.47 -1.23 -8.09
C GLU A 137 -0.27 -0.41 -8.52
N PHE A 138 0.86 -1.08 -8.77
CA PHE A 138 2.07 -0.48 -9.30
C PHE A 138 1.80 0.17 -10.66
N GLY A 139 1.04 -0.51 -11.53
CA GLY A 139 0.60 -0.05 -12.84
C GLY A 139 -0.26 1.22 -12.83
N LEU A 140 -0.89 1.59 -11.70
CA LEU A 140 -1.60 2.87 -11.60
C LEU A 140 -0.66 4.09 -11.74
N ARG A 141 0.62 3.89 -11.46
CA ARG A 141 1.65 4.95 -11.46
C ARG A 141 2.76 4.74 -12.48
N HIS A 142 2.83 3.55 -13.09
CA HIS A 142 3.89 3.16 -14.03
C HIS A 142 3.29 2.56 -15.29
N PHE A 143 3.61 3.13 -16.45
CA PHE A 143 3.16 2.66 -17.75
C PHE A 143 4.38 2.28 -18.60
N PRO A 144 4.63 0.99 -18.88
CA PRO A 144 5.80 0.55 -19.63
C PRO A 144 5.74 0.98 -21.09
N ALA A 145 6.88 1.30 -21.66
CA ALA A 145 7.01 1.59 -23.09
C ALA A 145 6.69 0.36 -23.96
N ASN A 146 7.13 -0.82 -23.51
CA ASN A 146 6.86 -2.10 -24.15
C ASN A 146 5.59 -2.75 -23.55
N PRO A 147 4.55 -2.99 -24.36
CA PRO A 147 3.30 -3.62 -23.91
C PRO A 147 3.50 -4.99 -23.23
N GLY A 148 4.53 -5.75 -23.61
CA GLY A 148 4.84 -7.05 -23.00
C GLY A 148 5.40 -6.96 -21.57
N GLN A 149 5.54 -5.75 -20.99
CA GLN A 149 6.18 -5.52 -19.70
C GLN A 149 5.22 -4.99 -18.62
N PHE A 150 3.92 -5.18 -18.79
CA PHE A 150 2.94 -4.81 -17.74
C PHE A 150 2.95 -5.76 -16.55
N TYR A 151 3.21 -7.05 -16.76
CA TYR A 151 3.25 -8.09 -15.72
C TYR A 151 2.04 -8.05 -14.76
N ARG A 152 0.85 -7.87 -15.30
CA ARG A 152 -0.37 -7.67 -14.51
C ARG A 152 -0.82 -8.94 -13.78
N ASP A 153 -1.44 -8.74 -12.62
CA ASP A 153 -1.98 -9.83 -11.79
C ASP A 153 -3.46 -10.13 -12.11
N ASP A 154 -4.19 -9.17 -12.75
CA ASP A 154 -5.62 -9.30 -13.11
C ASP A 154 -5.89 -10.13 -14.38
N GLY A 155 -4.85 -10.70 -14.99
CA GLY A 155 -4.94 -11.52 -16.20
C GLY A 155 -5.06 -10.75 -17.52
N ARG A 156 -5.16 -9.42 -17.49
CA ARG A 156 -5.10 -8.59 -18.70
C ARG A 156 -3.64 -8.43 -19.14
N PRO A 157 -3.35 -8.50 -20.46
CA PRO A 157 -1.97 -8.35 -20.93
C PRO A 157 -1.45 -6.91 -20.76
N GLU A 158 -2.34 -5.92 -20.92
CA GLU A 158 -2.00 -4.50 -20.85
C GLU A 158 -3.22 -3.65 -20.46
N ILE A 159 -2.99 -2.37 -20.20
CA ILE A 159 -4.04 -1.33 -20.10
C ILE A 159 -3.78 -0.27 -21.17
N SER A 160 -4.83 0.45 -21.58
CA SER A 160 -4.69 1.56 -22.52
C SER A 160 -4.02 2.76 -21.86
N TRP A 161 -3.43 3.64 -22.66
CA TRP A 161 -2.90 4.92 -22.18
C TRP A 161 -3.98 5.79 -21.52
N GLU A 162 -5.18 5.76 -22.08
CA GLU A 162 -6.33 6.48 -21.54
C GLU A 162 -6.72 5.93 -20.15
N GLU A 163 -6.83 4.61 -20.00
CA GLU A 163 -7.09 3.97 -18.70
C GLU A 163 -6.00 4.31 -17.68
N TYR A 164 -4.73 4.32 -18.10
CA TYR A 164 -3.64 4.71 -17.21
C TYR A 164 -3.75 6.16 -16.74
N ILE A 165 -4.06 7.11 -17.63
CA ILE A 165 -4.13 8.54 -17.30
C ILE A 165 -5.38 8.87 -16.50
N LEU A 166 -6.55 8.43 -16.94
CA LEU A 166 -7.85 8.79 -16.34
C LEU A 166 -8.27 7.85 -15.20
N GLY A 167 -7.63 6.69 -15.07
CA GLY A 167 -8.09 5.60 -14.23
C GLY A 167 -9.24 4.83 -14.88
N ASN A 168 -9.57 3.69 -14.29
CA ASN A 168 -10.74 2.89 -14.67
C ASN A 168 -11.79 2.99 -13.57
N PRO A 169 -12.90 3.71 -13.78
CA PRO A 169 -13.92 3.91 -12.74
C PRO A 169 -14.57 2.59 -12.27
N ASN A 170 -14.47 1.53 -13.10
CA ASN A 170 -14.98 0.20 -12.76
C ASN A 170 -13.93 -0.67 -12.04
N SER A 171 -12.70 -0.20 -11.91
CA SER A 171 -11.65 -0.94 -11.21
C SER A 171 -11.75 -0.71 -9.69
N PRO A 172 -11.73 -1.77 -8.87
CA PRO A 172 -11.65 -1.61 -7.42
C PRO A 172 -10.43 -0.79 -6.98
N LEU A 173 -9.36 -0.79 -7.77
CA LEU A 173 -8.13 -0.05 -7.48
C LEU A 173 -8.26 1.46 -7.68
N CYS A 174 -9.23 1.89 -8.50
CA CYS A 174 -9.54 3.30 -8.73
C CYS A 174 -10.68 3.81 -7.85
N ALA A 175 -11.34 2.93 -7.10
CA ALA A 175 -12.35 3.33 -6.14
C ALA A 175 -11.73 4.19 -5.03
N GLU A 176 -12.46 5.20 -4.59
CA GLU A 176 -12.08 5.99 -3.44
C GLU A 176 -11.92 5.07 -2.22
N GLN A 177 -10.71 5.04 -1.64
CA GLN A 177 -10.39 4.19 -0.50
C GLN A 177 -11.04 4.71 0.79
N PRO A 178 -11.29 3.87 1.78
CA PRO A 178 -11.70 4.32 3.10
C PRO A 178 -10.76 5.40 3.63
N HIS A 179 -11.31 6.39 4.32
CA HIS A 179 -10.49 7.38 4.99
C HIS A 179 -9.69 6.72 6.11
N THR A 180 -8.37 6.93 6.14
CA THR A 180 -7.49 6.38 7.18
C THR A 180 -6.98 7.48 8.11
N PHE A 181 -6.95 7.20 9.41
CA PHE A 181 -6.40 8.07 10.44
C PHE A 181 -4.92 7.75 10.71
N SER A 182 -4.19 8.66 11.34
CA SER A 182 -2.76 8.51 11.61
C SER A 182 -2.41 7.28 12.45
N ASP A 183 -3.34 6.78 13.25
CA ASP A 183 -3.13 5.58 14.06
C ASP A 183 -3.04 4.29 13.23
N ALA A 184 -3.52 4.28 11.99
CA ALA A 184 -3.29 3.17 11.07
C ALA A 184 -1.79 2.91 10.84
N ASP A 185 -1.00 3.97 10.66
CA ASP A 185 0.45 3.87 10.47
C ASP A 185 1.17 3.36 11.74
N LYS A 186 0.71 3.79 12.93
CA LYS A 186 1.26 3.32 14.23
C LYS A 186 1.06 1.82 14.45
N HIS A 187 0.02 1.25 13.84
CA HIS A 187 -0.28 -0.18 13.87
C HIS A 187 0.25 -0.95 12.66
N SER A 188 1.06 -0.32 11.80
CA SER A 188 1.62 -0.93 10.58
C SER A 188 0.55 -1.50 9.65
N ILE A 189 -0.62 -0.85 9.55
CA ILE A 189 -1.74 -1.32 8.73
C ILE A 189 -1.49 -0.95 7.27
N GLY A 190 -1.65 -1.91 6.37
CA GLY A 190 -1.60 -1.69 4.93
C GLY A 190 -2.82 -0.90 4.45
N LYS A 191 -2.64 0.34 4.00
CA LYS A 191 -3.75 1.23 3.62
C LYS A 191 -4.66 0.66 2.52
N ARG A 192 -4.12 -0.23 1.68
CA ARG A 192 -4.87 -0.92 0.61
C ARG A 192 -5.34 -2.31 0.98
N SER A 193 -5.12 -2.74 2.22
CA SER A 193 -5.55 -4.06 2.71
C SER A 193 -6.99 -4.09 3.20
N PHE A 194 -7.67 -2.94 3.25
CA PHE A 194 -9.03 -2.84 3.74
C PHE A 194 -10.05 -3.50 2.82
N LEU A 195 -10.94 -4.27 3.43
CA LEU A 195 -12.23 -4.67 2.86
C LEU A 195 -13.35 -4.11 3.73
N PRO A 196 -14.40 -3.54 3.15
CA PRO A 196 -14.56 -3.19 1.73
C PRO A 196 -13.49 -2.21 1.26
N ALA A 197 -12.98 -2.41 0.03
CA ALA A 197 -11.95 -1.52 -0.52
C ALA A 197 -12.51 -0.14 -0.91
N ALA A 198 -13.80 -0.07 -1.26
CA ALA A 198 -14.47 1.18 -1.58
C ALA A 198 -14.88 1.92 -0.31
N LYS A 199 -14.64 3.23 -0.26
CA LYS A 199 -15.03 4.13 0.84
C LYS A 199 -16.54 4.12 1.09
N ARG A 200 -17.34 4.01 0.02
CA ARG A 200 -18.81 4.07 0.08
C ARG A 200 -19.41 2.67 0.07
N ILE A 201 -20.30 2.43 1.02
CA ILE A 201 -20.99 1.14 1.19
C ILE A 201 -22.48 1.38 1.01
N ALA A 202 -23.08 0.74 0.00
CA ALA A 202 -24.53 0.77 -0.16
C ALA A 202 -25.21 -0.10 0.90
N VAL A 203 -26.01 0.49 1.78
CA VAL A 203 -26.75 -0.27 2.81
C VAL A 203 -27.77 -1.23 2.22
N SER A 204 -28.16 -1.02 0.97
CA SER A 204 -29.09 -1.87 0.23
C SER A 204 -28.44 -3.09 -0.40
N GLN A 205 -27.11 -3.21 -0.40
CA GLN A 205 -26.44 -4.36 -1.03
C GLN A 205 -26.82 -5.67 -0.33
N PRO A 206 -27.11 -6.73 -1.11
CA PRO A 206 -27.53 -8.01 -0.55
C PRO A 206 -26.34 -8.80 0.03
N GLY A 207 -26.63 -9.64 1.01
CA GLY A 207 -25.68 -10.60 1.58
C GLY A 207 -24.79 -10.05 2.67
N PRO A 208 -23.90 -10.90 3.18
CA PRO A 208 -22.94 -10.52 4.21
C PRO A 208 -21.86 -9.59 3.66
N ILE A 209 -21.33 -8.76 4.55
CA ILE A 209 -20.21 -7.88 4.24
C ILE A 209 -19.05 -8.18 5.20
N ARG A 210 -17.86 -8.41 4.64
CA ARG A 210 -16.65 -8.61 5.41
C ARG A 210 -15.90 -7.30 5.56
N PHE A 211 -15.60 -6.93 6.80
CA PHE A 211 -14.59 -5.94 7.11
C PHE A 211 -13.30 -6.67 7.46
N GLN A 212 -12.23 -6.32 6.80
CA GLN A 212 -10.92 -6.95 6.97
C GLN A 212 -9.82 -5.92 6.70
N PHE A 213 -8.70 -6.10 7.36
CA PHE A 213 -7.45 -5.45 6.98
C PHE A 213 -6.26 -6.35 7.35
N GLY A 214 -5.15 -6.10 6.68
CA GLY A 214 -3.85 -6.73 6.96
C GLY A 214 -2.80 -5.69 7.34
N LEU A 215 -1.61 -6.16 7.64
CA LEU A 215 -0.45 -5.31 7.90
C LEU A 215 0.18 -4.84 6.58
N VAL A 216 1.28 -4.11 6.67
CA VAL A 216 1.98 -3.40 5.56
C VAL A 216 2.18 -4.26 4.32
N CYS A 217 2.41 -5.55 4.49
CA CYS A 217 2.46 -6.53 3.40
C CYS A 217 2.09 -7.93 3.91
N GLU A 218 1.82 -8.84 2.99
CA GLU A 218 1.46 -10.24 3.28
C GLU A 218 2.51 -11.04 4.08
N HIS A 219 3.78 -10.56 4.11
CA HIS A 219 4.85 -11.18 4.87
C HIS A 219 5.01 -10.58 6.28
N TRP A 220 4.32 -9.47 6.58
CA TRP A 220 4.46 -8.77 7.85
C TRP A 220 3.64 -9.46 8.94
N THR A 221 4.34 -9.95 9.97
CA THR A 221 3.70 -10.51 11.16
C THR A 221 4.09 -9.71 12.39
N LEU A 222 3.22 -9.66 13.40
CA LEU A 222 3.53 -8.99 14.66
C LEU A 222 4.70 -9.65 15.37
N GLU A 223 4.77 -10.98 15.32
CA GLU A 223 5.81 -11.76 16.00
C GLU A 223 7.21 -11.43 15.49
N HIS A 224 7.40 -11.43 14.18
CA HIS A 224 8.72 -11.27 13.58
C HIS A 224 9.15 -9.80 13.42
N HIS A 225 8.21 -8.89 13.22
CA HIS A 225 8.54 -7.52 12.83
C HIS A 225 8.40 -6.50 13.97
N THR A 226 7.43 -6.66 14.85
CA THR A 226 7.19 -5.69 15.94
C THR A 226 7.35 -6.29 17.33
N ARG A 227 7.27 -7.62 17.46
CA ARG A 227 7.20 -8.37 18.73
C ARG A 227 6.08 -7.87 19.65
N ALA A 228 5.08 -7.23 19.08
CA ALA A 228 3.95 -6.69 19.81
C ALA A 228 2.82 -7.70 19.91
N LYS A 229 2.06 -7.63 21.00
CA LYS A 229 0.78 -8.34 21.09
C LYS A 229 -0.24 -7.73 20.12
N PRO A 230 -1.20 -8.52 19.59
CA PRO A 230 -2.23 -8.00 18.71
C PRO A 230 -3.11 -6.98 19.43
N GLY A 231 -3.45 -5.89 18.75
CA GLY A 231 -4.47 -4.96 19.21
C GLY A 231 -5.86 -5.56 19.05
N LEU A 232 -6.79 -5.21 19.93
CA LEU A 232 -8.20 -5.49 19.75
C LEU A 232 -8.84 -4.36 18.92
N PHE A 233 -9.29 -4.71 17.71
CA PHE A 233 -9.97 -3.79 16.83
C PHE A 233 -11.48 -3.98 16.90
N LEU A 234 -12.21 -2.88 16.82
CA LEU A 234 -13.66 -2.81 16.96
C LEU A 234 -14.26 -2.12 15.74
N LEU A 235 -15.22 -2.76 15.09
CA LEU A 235 -16.04 -2.11 14.07
C LEU A 235 -17.23 -1.45 14.75
N MET A 236 -17.35 -0.15 14.62
CA MET A 236 -18.44 0.64 15.19
C MET A 236 -19.55 0.77 14.16
N ILE A 237 -20.73 0.27 14.48
CA ILE A 237 -21.93 0.23 13.62
C ILE A 237 -23.13 0.85 14.35
N HIS A 238 -24.20 1.15 13.63
CA HIS A 238 -25.38 1.87 14.14
C HIS A 238 -26.68 1.06 14.09
N GLY A 239 -26.61 -0.26 13.78
CA GLY A 239 -27.79 -1.12 13.72
C GLY A 239 -28.68 -0.87 12.49
N VAL A 240 -29.71 -1.70 12.31
CA VAL A 240 -30.54 -1.76 11.08
C VAL A 240 -31.21 -0.42 10.73
N ASP A 241 -31.62 0.35 11.72
CA ASP A 241 -32.28 1.64 11.55
C ASP A 241 -31.38 2.83 11.85
N GLY A 242 -30.09 2.58 12.09
CA GLY A 242 -29.09 3.61 12.40
C GLY A 242 -29.25 4.25 13.80
N ARG A 243 -29.93 3.59 14.72
CA ARG A 243 -30.25 4.15 16.04
C ARG A 243 -29.65 3.37 17.22
N GLN A 244 -29.03 2.25 16.94
CA GLN A 244 -28.47 1.36 17.97
C GLN A 244 -26.98 1.15 17.73
N ASP A 245 -26.17 1.94 18.39
CA ASP A 245 -24.72 1.79 18.33
C ASP A 245 -24.25 0.46 18.91
N ASP A 246 -23.40 -0.22 18.18
CA ASP A 246 -22.75 -1.46 18.61
C ASP A 246 -21.28 -1.47 18.19
N ARG A 247 -20.49 -2.30 18.85
CA ARG A 247 -19.05 -2.43 18.63
C ARG A 247 -18.70 -3.89 18.46
N LEU A 248 -18.42 -4.30 17.21
CA LEU A 248 -18.11 -5.68 16.86
C LEU A 248 -16.59 -5.92 16.92
N PRO A 249 -16.10 -6.75 17.85
CA PRO A 249 -14.69 -7.10 17.90
C PRO A 249 -14.28 -7.89 16.65
N LEU A 250 -13.16 -7.49 16.02
CA LEU A 250 -12.57 -8.24 14.92
C LEU A 250 -11.81 -9.45 15.45
N THR A 251 -11.88 -10.53 14.68
CA THR A 251 -11.08 -11.74 14.92
C THR A 251 -9.67 -11.52 14.36
N HIS A 252 -8.66 -11.74 15.16
CA HIS A 252 -7.26 -11.73 14.74
C HIS A 252 -6.86 -13.10 14.20
N PHE A 253 -6.28 -13.11 13.01
CA PHE A 253 -5.60 -14.25 12.44
C PHE A 253 -4.09 -13.96 12.40
N PRO A 254 -3.25 -14.72 13.10
CA PRO A 254 -1.85 -14.35 13.33
C PRO A 254 -0.95 -14.42 12.08
N GLY A 255 -1.44 -15.01 10.99
CA GLY A 255 -0.62 -15.27 9.82
C GLY A 255 0.34 -16.45 10.05
N SER A 256 0.82 -17.04 9.00
CA SER A 256 1.74 -18.19 9.05
C SER A 256 3.18 -17.84 8.61
N GLY A 257 3.50 -16.55 8.51
CA GLY A 257 4.81 -16.08 8.09
C GLY A 257 5.00 -16.05 6.57
N PRO A 258 6.26 -16.01 6.08
CA PRO A 258 6.57 -15.67 4.67
C PRO A 258 5.90 -16.54 3.60
N ALA A 259 5.53 -17.77 3.94
CA ALA A 259 4.90 -18.71 2.99
C ALA A 259 3.38 -18.79 3.11
N GLY A 260 2.77 -18.17 4.11
CA GLY A 260 1.35 -18.37 4.42
C GLY A 260 0.55 -17.09 4.73
N GLY A 261 1.05 -15.94 4.31
CA GLY A 261 0.41 -14.66 4.52
C GLY A 261 0.70 -14.02 5.88
N GLY A 262 0.47 -12.72 5.97
CA GLY A 262 0.67 -11.91 7.16
C GLY A 262 -0.50 -11.97 8.14
N ALA A 263 -0.33 -11.32 9.27
CA ALA A 263 -1.40 -11.16 10.24
C ALA A 263 -2.54 -10.30 9.65
N LEU A 264 -3.77 -10.71 9.92
CA LEU A 264 -4.97 -9.98 9.50
C LEU A 264 -6.04 -9.97 10.59
N TRP A 265 -6.95 -9.01 10.49
CA TRP A 265 -8.14 -8.92 11.33
C TRP A 265 -9.38 -8.87 10.45
N TYR A 266 -10.43 -9.54 10.86
CA TYR A 266 -11.69 -9.54 10.12
C TYR A 266 -12.92 -9.67 11.02
N VAL A 267 -14.05 -9.20 10.50
CA VAL A 267 -15.39 -9.47 11.03
C VAL A 267 -16.38 -9.55 9.87
N ASP A 268 -17.27 -10.52 9.93
CA ASP A 268 -18.37 -10.67 8.97
C ASP A 268 -19.65 -10.12 9.58
N VAL A 269 -20.25 -9.13 8.90
CA VAL A 269 -21.54 -8.56 9.26
C VAL A 269 -22.60 -9.20 8.36
N PRO A 270 -23.66 -9.82 8.90
CA PRO A 270 -24.62 -10.61 8.11
C PRO A 270 -25.34 -9.83 7.01
N SER A 271 -25.47 -8.51 7.16
CA SER A 271 -26.13 -7.65 6.17
C SER A 271 -25.58 -6.22 6.29
N ALA A 272 -25.39 -5.55 5.15
CA ALA A 272 -25.00 -4.14 5.13
C ALA A 272 -25.98 -3.21 5.85
N ARG A 273 -27.26 -3.60 5.93
CA ARG A 273 -28.29 -2.87 6.69
C ARG A 273 -27.99 -2.77 8.19
N MET A 274 -27.22 -3.71 8.75
CA MET A 274 -26.83 -3.67 10.17
C MET A 274 -25.76 -2.60 10.46
N LEU A 275 -25.13 -2.06 9.43
CA LEU A 275 -24.09 -1.05 9.58
C LEU A 275 -24.67 0.29 10.02
N GLY A 276 -25.89 0.63 9.56
CA GLY A 276 -26.53 1.90 9.85
C GLY A 276 -27.45 2.38 8.73
N ALA A 277 -27.84 3.63 8.79
CA ALA A 277 -28.65 4.32 7.78
C ALA A 277 -27.75 5.08 6.78
N PRO A 278 -28.24 5.34 5.53
CA PRO A 278 -27.54 6.22 4.59
C PRO A 278 -27.17 7.57 5.22
N GLY A 279 -25.98 8.06 4.94
CA GLY A 279 -25.42 9.29 5.51
C GLY A 279 -24.66 9.09 6.83
N GLN A 280 -24.73 7.93 7.44
CA GLN A 280 -23.91 7.60 8.61
C GLN A 280 -22.53 7.07 8.21
N LYS A 281 -21.65 6.92 9.19
CA LYS A 281 -20.28 6.44 8.98
C LYS A 281 -20.03 5.18 9.81
N VAL A 282 -19.42 4.19 9.19
CA VAL A 282 -18.88 3.02 9.88
C VAL A 282 -17.42 3.27 10.17
N GLN A 283 -17.00 3.05 11.40
CA GLN A 283 -15.64 3.34 11.84
C GLN A 283 -14.96 2.08 12.38
N LEU A 284 -13.70 1.91 12.01
CA LEU A 284 -12.81 0.94 12.63
C LEU A 284 -11.96 1.67 13.66
N ALA A 285 -11.91 1.15 14.88
CA ALA A 285 -11.09 1.69 15.95
C ALA A 285 -10.28 0.57 16.63
N VAL A 286 -9.17 0.93 17.28
CA VAL A 286 -8.39 0.05 18.14
C VAL A 286 -8.60 0.43 19.59
N LEU A 287 -8.81 -0.55 20.46
CA LEU A 287 -8.86 -0.34 21.90
C LEU A 287 -7.46 0.03 22.40
N THR A 288 -7.34 1.19 23.04
CA THR A 288 -6.06 1.70 23.58
C THR A 288 -5.92 1.48 25.08
N THR A 289 -7.02 1.69 25.84
CA THR A 289 -7.04 1.47 27.28
C THR A 289 -8.32 0.77 27.70
N ILE A 290 -8.29 0.00 28.81
CA ILE A 290 -9.46 -0.64 29.41
C ILE A 290 -9.28 -0.74 30.94
N GLY A 291 -10.14 -0.10 31.71
CA GLY A 291 -9.98 0.01 33.17
C GLY A 291 -8.60 0.59 33.50
N ASP A 292 -7.85 -0.15 34.32
CA ASP A 292 -6.50 0.27 34.77
C ASP A 292 -5.40 -0.09 33.74
N ILE A 293 -5.73 -0.84 32.67
CA ILE A 293 -4.79 -1.25 31.64
C ILE A 293 -4.56 -0.09 30.69
N GLN A 294 -3.33 0.48 30.67
CA GLN A 294 -2.93 1.62 29.83
C GLN A 294 -2.49 1.22 28.41
N ASP A 295 -2.19 -0.05 28.18
CA ASP A 295 -1.89 -0.63 26.85
C ASP A 295 -2.79 -1.85 26.65
N ALA A 296 -3.83 -1.71 25.88
CA ALA A 296 -4.83 -2.76 25.65
C ALA A 296 -4.38 -3.82 24.63
N ARG A 297 -3.13 -3.80 24.13
CA ARG A 297 -2.61 -4.86 23.26
C ARG A 297 -2.57 -6.20 23.99
N GLY A 298 -3.16 -7.21 23.36
CA GLY A 298 -3.31 -8.55 23.93
C GLY A 298 -4.61 -8.76 24.70
N VAL A 299 -5.45 -7.73 24.87
CA VAL A 299 -6.82 -7.89 25.39
C VAL A 299 -7.63 -8.69 24.38
N THR A 300 -8.34 -9.70 24.84
CA THR A 300 -9.17 -10.57 23.99
C THR A 300 -10.57 -9.98 23.81
N ALA A 301 -11.27 -10.41 22.76
CA ALA A 301 -12.66 -10.04 22.55
C ALA A 301 -13.58 -10.52 23.71
N GLU A 302 -13.24 -11.62 24.38
CA GLU A 302 -13.97 -12.12 25.53
C GLU A 302 -13.79 -11.22 26.75
N GLU A 303 -12.56 -10.81 27.06
CA GLU A 303 -12.26 -9.84 28.13
C GLU A 303 -12.95 -8.51 27.90
N TYR A 304 -12.91 -8.00 26.67
CA TYR A 304 -13.63 -6.81 26.28
C TYR A 304 -15.14 -6.92 26.57
N ARG A 305 -15.80 -8.01 26.09
CA ARG A 305 -17.24 -8.21 26.30
C ARG A 305 -17.62 -8.30 27.79
N ARG A 306 -16.75 -8.84 28.63
CA ARG A 306 -16.97 -8.89 30.08
C ARG A 306 -16.90 -7.51 30.75
N GLN A 307 -16.13 -6.60 30.21
CA GLN A 307 -15.83 -5.30 30.80
C GLN A 307 -16.58 -4.12 30.16
N VAL A 308 -17.13 -4.30 28.95
CA VAL A 308 -17.88 -3.23 28.27
C VAL A 308 -19.04 -2.75 29.12
N GLY A 309 -19.17 -1.42 29.25
CA GLY A 309 -20.18 -0.77 30.12
C GLY A 309 -19.90 -0.83 31.62
N ARG A 310 -18.80 -1.45 32.07
CA ARG A 310 -18.44 -1.56 33.48
C ARG A 310 -17.21 -0.75 33.86
N VAL A 311 -16.29 -0.55 32.93
CA VAL A 311 -15.06 0.21 33.15
C VAL A 311 -14.86 1.24 32.02
N GLY A 312 -14.07 2.27 32.32
CA GLY A 312 -13.68 3.25 31.29
C GLY A 312 -12.83 2.61 30.21
N MET A 313 -13.05 3.01 28.97
CA MET A 313 -12.30 2.53 27.79
C MET A 313 -11.97 3.70 26.88
N SER A 314 -10.79 3.63 26.23
CA SER A 314 -10.41 4.56 25.19
C SER A 314 -10.04 3.81 23.93
N TRP A 315 -10.21 4.47 22.78
CA TRP A 315 -9.86 3.92 21.48
C TRP A 315 -9.33 5.00 20.56
N ALA A 316 -8.58 4.59 19.55
CA ALA A 316 -8.11 5.44 18.47
C ALA A 316 -8.73 4.97 17.15
N TYR A 317 -9.16 5.92 16.32
CA TYR A 317 -9.74 5.59 15.02
C TYR A 317 -8.67 5.21 14.00
N ILE A 318 -8.98 4.20 13.21
CA ILE A 318 -8.09 3.60 12.20
C ILE A 318 -8.57 3.91 10.79
N ALA A 319 -9.84 3.62 10.49
CA ALA A 319 -10.42 3.84 9.18
C ALA A 319 -11.92 4.18 9.27
N GLU A 320 -12.46 4.76 8.20
CA GLU A 320 -13.85 5.21 8.15
C GLU A 320 -14.43 4.97 6.74
N TRP A 321 -15.68 4.48 6.70
CA TRP A 321 -16.51 4.28 5.51
C TRP A 321 -17.77 5.13 5.61
N GLU A 322 -18.31 5.53 4.44
CA GLU A 322 -19.56 6.27 4.30
C GLU A 322 -20.69 5.32 3.88
N LEU A 323 -21.84 5.36 4.54
CA LEU A 323 -23.03 4.61 4.16
C LEU A 323 -23.88 5.40 3.16
N VAL A 324 -24.26 4.76 2.05
CA VAL A 324 -25.04 5.36 0.97
C VAL A 324 -26.25 4.52 0.62
#